data_a18074ff73e56e3b4a6016ebb652e5ef
#
_entry.id   a18074ff73e56e3b4a6016ebb652e5ef
#
_cell.length_a   1.000
_cell.length_b   1.000
_cell.length_c   1.000
_cell.angle_alpha   90.00
_cell.angle_beta   90.00
_cell.angle_gamma   90.00
#
_symmetry.space_group_name_H-M   'P 1'
#
loop_
_entity.id
_entity.type
_entity.pdbx_description
1 polymer ?
#
loop_
_entity_poly.entity_id
_entity_poly.type
_entity_poly.pdbx_seq_one_letter_code
_entity_poly.pdbx_strand_id
1 'polypeptide(L)' 'MECTYLILLDYCVGEVIKVKLTESEKQQLDQTEDHEEFLYSIENKYHFKVSQVSWMLCDNLCERIYGMDVYPTYEA' A
#
# COMPACT_ATOMS: atom_id res chain seq x y z
N MET A 1 -2.06 -17.09 4.30
CA MET A 1 -2.80 -15.98 3.82
C MET A 1 -1.95 -15.14 2.90
N GLU A 2 -2.49 -14.70 1.79
CA GLU A 2 -1.72 -14.01 0.82
C GLU A 2 -2.04 -12.53 0.84
N CYS A 3 -1.06 -11.69 0.98
CA CYS A 3 -1.29 -10.26 0.95
C CYS A 3 -1.19 -9.80 -0.49
N THR A 4 -2.26 -9.25 -1.00
CA THR A 4 -2.33 -8.83 -2.39
C THR A 4 -2.19 -7.32 -2.56
N TYR A 5 -2.55 -6.57 -1.55
CA TYR A 5 -2.54 -5.11 -1.63
C TYR A 5 -1.70 -4.49 -0.54
N LEU A 6 -1.02 -3.43 -0.90
CA LEU A 6 -0.24 -2.63 0.04
C LEU A 6 -0.87 -1.24 0.06
N ILE A 7 -1.23 -0.76 1.23
CA ILE A 7 -1.81 0.56 1.39
C ILE A 7 -0.82 1.40 2.18
N LEU A 8 -0.51 2.58 1.67
CA LEU A 8 0.44 3.46 2.33
C LEU A 8 -0.23 4.81 2.57
N LEU A 9 0.03 5.37 3.72
CA LEU A 9 -0.50 6.68 4.07
C LEU A 9 0.70 7.62 4.26
N ASP A 10 0.87 8.53 3.31
CA ASP A 10 1.98 9.48 3.38
C ASP A 10 1.47 10.72 4.09
N TYR A 11 1.77 10.82 5.36
CA TYR A 11 1.23 11.92 6.14
C TYR A 11 1.99 13.22 5.95
N CYS A 12 3.09 13.19 5.23
CA CYS A 12 3.81 14.44 4.95
C CYS A 12 3.08 15.25 3.90
N VAL A 13 2.38 14.60 2.98
CA VAL A 13 1.65 15.30 1.93
C VAL A 13 0.16 14.95 1.90
N GLY A 14 -0.29 14.13 2.82
CA GLY A 14 -1.71 13.77 2.88
C GLY A 14 -2.16 12.85 1.76
N GLU A 15 -1.32 11.92 1.36
CA GLU A 15 -1.60 11.08 0.21
C GLU A 15 -1.85 9.64 0.61
N VAL A 16 -2.80 9.00 -0.04
CA VAL A 16 -3.05 7.57 0.14
C VAL A 16 -2.54 6.88 -1.11
N ILE A 17 -1.65 5.91 -0.96
CA ILE A 17 -1.09 5.17 -2.07
C ILE A 17 -1.56 3.74 -1.97
N LYS A 18 -2.15 3.21 -3.03
CA LYS A 18 -2.64 1.84 -3.07
C LYS A 18 -1.89 1.09 -4.14
N VAL A 19 -1.31 -0.02 -3.77
CA VAL A 19 -0.52 -0.82 -4.68
C VAL A 19 -1.08 -2.22 -4.75
N LYS A 20 -1.32 -2.72 -5.96
CA LYS A 20 -1.66 -4.12 -6.12
C LYS A 20 -0.35 -4.85 -6.42
N LEU A 21 0.05 -5.73 -5.56
CA LEU A 21 1.33 -6.40 -5.68
C LEU A 21 1.34 -7.36 -6.86
N THR A 22 2.45 -7.39 -7.59
CA THR A 22 2.61 -8.34 -8.68
C THR A 22 2.95 -9.70 -8.09
N GLU A 23 2.88 -10.74 -8.92
CA GLU A 23 3.24 -12.07 -8.44
C GLU A 23 4.68 -12.12 -7.95
N SER A 24 5.56 -11.42 -8.63
CA SER A 24 6.97 -11.36 -8.24
C SER A 24 7.11 -10.70 -6.87
N GLU A 25 6.36 -9.63 -6.65
CA GLU A 25 6.41 -8.92 -5.37
C GLU A 25 5.84 -9.76 -4.24
N LYS A 26 4.79 -10.51 -4.52
CA LYS A 26 4.23 -11.41 -3.50
C LYS A 26 5.22 -12.49 -3.10
N GLN A 27 5.94 -13.02 -4.06
CA GLN A 27 6.96 -14.03 -3.77
C GLN A 27 8.09 -13.43 -2.96
N GLN A 28 8.50 -12.22 -3.28
CA GLN A 28 9.54 -11.55 -2.55
C GLN A 28 9.10 -11.28 -1.11
N LEU A 29 7.85 -10.89 -0.93
CA LEU A 29 7.30 -10.65 0.40
C LEU A 29 7.31 -11.93 1.23
N ASP A 30 6.94 -13.06 0.62
CA ASP A 30 6.94 -14.32 1.33
C ASP A 30 8.34 -14.74 1.76
N GLN A 31 9.34 -14.35 1.03
CA GLN A 31 10.71 -14.74 1.33
C GLN A 31 11.40 -13.76 2.27
N THR A 32 10.78 -12.64 2.57
CA THR A 32 11.37 -11.64 3.45
C THR A 32 10.77 -11.77 4.82
N GLU A 33 11.61 -11.91 5.82
CA GLU A 33 11.09 -12.08 7.19
C GLU A 33 10.49 -10.80 7.73
N ASP A 34 11.06 -9.66 7.36
CA ASP A 34 10.62 -8.39 7.87
C ASP A 34 9.89 -7.65 6.77
N HIS A 35 8.62 -7.36 6.95
CA HIS A 35 7.84 -6.66 5.94
C HIS A 35 8.40 -5.28 5.64
N GLU A 36 9.00 -4.63 6.62
CA GLU A 36 9.58 -3.33 6.39
C GLU A 36 10.75 -3.42 5.41
N GLU A 37 11.50 -4.49 5.48
CA GLU A 37 12.59 -4.71 4.56
C GLU A 37 12.07 -4.85 3.13
N PHE A 38 10.96 -5.54 2.98
CA PHE A 38 10.32 -5.66 1.67
C PHE A 38 9.92 -4.27 1.15
N LEU A 39 9.39 -3.42 2.02
CA LEU A 39 8.96 -2.09 1.60
C LEU A 39 10.14 -1.24 1.15
N TYR A 40 11.28 -1.36 1.81
CA TYR A 40 12.45 -0.64 1.36
C TYR A 40 12.88 -1.07 -0.04
N SER A 41 12.64 -2.31 -0.40
CA SER A 41 13.05 -2.79 -1.70
C SER A 41 12.18 -2.24 -2.83
N ILE A 42 10.97 -1.76 -2.52
CA ILE A 42 10.08 -1.25 -3.55
C ILE A 42 9.79 0.24 -3.44
N GLU A 43 10.40 0.92 -2.46
CA GLU A 43 10.03 2.32 -2.23
C GLU A 43 10.39 3.21 -3.41
N ASN A 44 11.46 2.93 -4.12
CA ASN A 44 11.82 3.74 -5.28
C ASN A 44 10.88 3.47 -6.46
N LYS A 45 10.38 2.26 -6.55
CA LYS A 45 9.52 1.89 -7.65
C LYS A 45 8.18 2.63 -7.57
N TYR A 46 7.66 2.79 -6.37
CA TYR A 46 6.35 3.40 -6.17
C TYR A 46 6.44 4.81 -5.58
N HIS A 47 7.65 5.35 -5.49
CA HIS A 47 7.88 6.75 -5.12
C HIS A 47 7.35 7.09 -3.73
N PHE A 48 7.71 6.33 -2.74
CA PHE A 48 7.39 6.67 -1.37
C PHE A 48 8.63 6.45 -0.51
N LYS A 49 8.60 6.88 0.73
CA LYS A 49 9.69 6.65 1.67
C LYS A 49 9.14 5.94 2.89
N VAL A 50 9.68 4.78 3.19
CA VAL A 50 9.19 3.96 4.29
C VAL A 50 9.19 4.75 5.59
N SER A 51 10.18 5.62 5.79
CA SER A 51 10.26 6.38 7.02
C SER A 51 9.19 7.46 7.15
N GLN A 52 8.45 7.75 6.09
CA GLN A 52 7.47 8.82 6.08
C GLN A 52 6.05 8.35 5.84
N VAL A 53 5.81 7.06 5.88
CA VAL A 53 4.48 6.54 5.64
C VAL A 53 4.09 5.55 6.72
N SER A 54 2.79 5.41 6.90
CA SER A 54 2.23 4.28 7.63
C SER A 54 1.71 3.32 6.57
N TRP A 55 1.71 2.05 6.84
CA TRP A 55 1.37 1.09 5.80
C TRP A 55 0.65 -0.11 6.39
N MET A 56 -0.06 -0.82 5.51
CA MET A 56 -0.64 -2.10 5.90
C MET A 56 -0.71 -2.99 4.67
N LEU A 57 -0.65 -4.28 4.91
CA LEU A 57 -0.81 -5.27 3.87
C LEU A 57 -2.14 -5.97 4.09
N CYS A 58 -2.87 -6.22 3.03
CA CYS A 58 -4.17 -6.88 3.15
C CYS A 58 -4.44 -7.72 1.91
N ASP A 59 -5.37 -8.68 2.04
CA ASP A 59 -5.71 -9.51 0.91
C ASP A 59 -6.93 -8.99 0.17
N ASN A 60 -7.70 -8.09 0.76
CA ASN A 60 -8.83 -7.45 0.11
C ASN A 60 -8.75 -5.96 0.32
N LEU A 61 -9.09 -5.21 -0.72
CA LEU A 61 -9.06 -3.77 -0.63
C LEU A 61 -10.48 -3.25 -0.46
N CYS A 62 -10.72 -2.56 0.63
CA CYS A 62 -12.02 -1.99 0.92
C CYS A 62 -11.83 -0.58 1.38
N GLU A 63 -12.70 0.31 0.97
CA GLU A 63 -12.53 1.70 1.29
C GLU A 63 -13.85 2.29 1.77
N ARG A 64 -13.83 3.01 2.85
CA ARG A 64 -15.00 3.72 3.35
C ARG A 64 -14.64 5.17 3.47
N ILE A 65 -15.56 6.04 3.05
CA ILE A 65 -15.34 7.47 3.08
C ILE A 65 -16.55 8.14 3.70
N TYR A 66 -16.33 9.01 4.65
CA TYR A 66 -17.40 9.69 5.34
C TYR A 66 -17.18 11.18 5.26
N GLY A 67 -18.25 11.93 5.09
CA GLY A 67 -18.19 13.38 5.17
C GLY A 67 -17.49 14.09 4.04
N MET A 68 -17.26 13.42 2.94
CA MET A 68 -16.60 14.01 1.79
C MET A 68 -17.53 14.02 0.61
N ASP A 69 -17.40 15.08 -0.14
CA ASP A 69 -18.24 15.23 -1.27
C ASP A 69 -17.67 14.76 -2.52
N VAL A 70 -16.79 13.92 -2.48
CA VAL A 70 -16.24 13.58 -3.70
C VAL A 70 -16.45 12.26 -4.02
N TYR A 71 -16.69 11.87 -4.86
CA TYR A 71 -16.89 10.66 -5.09
C TYR A 71 -16.73 10.14 -6.17
N PRO A 72 -17.08 9.83 -6.44
CA PRO A 72 -17.29 8.97 -7.33
C PRO A 72 -16.12 8.37 -7.85
N THR A 73 -15.11 8.84 -7.76
CA THR A 73 -14.06 8.25 -8.40
C THR A 73 -13.79 6.91 -7.97
N TYR A 74 -14.28 6.53 -6.84
CA TYR A 74 -13.83 5.25 -6.55
C TYR A 74 -14.87 4.34 -6.67
N GLU A 75 -15.65 4.66 -7.20
CA GLU A 75 -16.51 3.83 -7.30
C GLU A 75 -16.41 3.13 -8.29
N ALA A 76 -16.17 2.94 -8.65
CA ALA A 76 -16.12 2.23 -9.58
C ALA A 76 -15.98 1.31 -9.63
#